data_b0d4f0286b01996bbe373dffd6775e21
#
_entry.id   b0d4f0286b01996bbe373dffd6775e21
#
_cell.length_a   1.000
_cell.length_b   1.000
_cell.length_c   1.000
_cell.angle_alpha   90.00
_cell.angle_beta   90.00
_cell.angle_gamma   90.00
#
_symmetry.space_group_name_H-M   'P 1'
#
loop_
_entity.id
_entity.type
_entity.pdbx_description
1 polymer ?
#
loop_
_entity_poly.entity_id
_entity_poly.type
_entity_poly.pdbx_seq_one_letter_code
_entity_poly.pdbx_strand_id
1 'polypeptide(L)'
;MNILTVNNLGKTFNGNDVIKDLSFNIKEKQIFGFLGKNGAGKTTTMKIILGFLKADFGDILVFDEKVHFGNTKTNRFIGYLPDVPEFYDYMTSKEYLNLCGEITGLSKSEIKERTEEMLNLVGLKDENKRIGKFSRGMKQRLGIAQALFNKPKLLICDEPTSALDPIGRKEILDILLKIKEHTTVLFSTHILQDVERVCDEFLILNEGVNCLNGNISDIKNMGFKDKISVEFFNIEDRDLFLSKFETNNIKVELNDCSVIFSSFENLKYIENRIFKTVLDNNLLIGSYNIIKPSLEDLFIEVIK
;
A
#
# COMPACT_ATOMS: atom_id res chain seq x y z
N MET A 1 18.86 -9.04 -5.37
CA MET A 1 18.97 -9.89 -4.17
C MET A 1 17.64 -9.80 -3.42
N ASN A 2 17.19 -10.89 -2.75
CA ASN A 2 16.02 -10.79 -1.89
C ASN A 2 16.44 -10.23 -0.53
N ILE A 3 15.75 -9.19 -0.08
CA ILE A 3 15.97 -8.60 1.24
C ILE A 3 15.14 -9.30 2.32
N LEU A 4 13.98 -9.80 1.92
CA LEU A 4 13.08 -10.60 2.75
C LEU A 4 12.59 -11.81 1.97
N THR A 5 12.65 -12.97 2.60
CA THR A 5 12.08 -14.23 2.09
C THR A 5 11.23 -14.85 3.18
N VAL A 6 9.98 -15.12 2.85
CA VAL A 6 9.01 -15.80 3.73
C VAL A 6 8.60 -17.10 3.04
N ASN A 7 8.80 -18.24 3.71
CA ASN A 7 8.51 -19.55 3.17
C ASN A 7 7.54 -20.31 4.07
N ASN A 8 6.40 -20.69 3.52
CA ASN A 8 5.38 -21.56 4.13
C ASN A 8 5.03 -21.14 5.57
N LEU A 9 4.89 -19.81 5.80
CA LEU A 9 4.64 -19.26 7.12
C LEU A 9 3.23 -19.60 7.59
N GLY A 10 3.11 -20.10 8.83
CA GLY A 10 1.84 -20.35 9.46
C GLY A 10 1.77 -19.89 10.90
N LYS A 11 0.56 -19.40 11.28
CA LYS A 11 0.25 -18.94 12.63
C LYS A 11 -1.19 -19.16 13.00
N THR A 12 -1.40 -19.85 14.12
CA THR A 12 -2.72 -20.13 14.71
C THR A 12 -2.81 -19.48 16.09
N PHE A 13 -3.97 -18.91 16.43
CA PHE A 13 -4.31 -18.43 17.77
C PHE A 13 -5.61 -19.06 18.22
N ASN A 14 -5.60 -19.75 19.37
CA ASN A 14 -6.78 -20.36 19.96
C ASN A 14 -7.61 -21.20 18.96
N GLY A 15 -6.93 -21.94 18.09
CA GLY A 15 -7.57 -22.78 17.07
C GLY A 15 -8.01 -22.05 15.81
N ASN A 16 -7.80 -20.74 15.72
CA ASN A 16 -8.06 -19.96 14.50
C ASN A 16 -6.77 -19.71 13.72
N ASP A 17 -6.73 -20.18 12.48
CA ASP A 17 -5.59 -19.98 11.58
C ASP A 17 -5.60 -18.54 11.04
N VAL A 18 -4.64 -17.73 11.52
CA VAL A 18 -4.48 -16.32 11.12
C VAL A 18 -3.55 -16.19 9.91
N ILE A 19 -2.57 -17.10 9.77
CA ILE A 19 -1.69 -17.19 8.60
C ILE A 19 -1.66 -18.66 8.18
N LYS A 20 -1.91 -18.90 6.89
CA LYS A 20 -2.03 -20.25 6.31
C LYS A 20 -1.05 -20.37 5.14
N ASP A 21 0.10 -20.99 5.34
CA ASP A 21 1.08 -21.31 4.31
C ASP A 21 1.49 -20.08 3.43
N LEU A 22 1.81 -18.97 4.09
CA LEU A 22 2.14 -17.72 3.41
C LEU A 22 3.59 -17.75 2.91
N SER A 23 3.77 -17.56 1.60
CA SER A 23 5.08 -17.46 0.96
C SER A 23 5.18 -16.24 0.05
N PHE A 24 6.26 -15.46 0.19
CA PHE A 24 6.57 -14.33 -0.69
C PHE A 24 8.03 -13.89 -0.52
N ASN A 25 8.50 -13.10 -1.50
CA ASN A 25 9.84 -12.52 -1.50
C ASN A 25 9.77 -11.03 -1.80
N ILE A 26 10.67 -10.24 -1.18
CA ILE A 26 10.84 -8.82 -1.48
C ILE A 26 12.27 -8.59 -1.94
N LYS A 27 12.43 -7.95 -3.12
CA LYS A 27 13.73 -7.58 -3.68
C LYS A 27 14.21 -6.25 -3.08
N GLU A 28 15.51 -5.98 -3.23
CA GLU A 28 16.07 -4.69 -2.82
C GLU A 28 15.51 -3.52 -3.64
N LYS A 29 15.47 -2.34 -3.01
CA LYS A 29 15.17 -1.05 -3.66
C LYS A 29 13.79 -0.98 -4.32
N GLN A 30 12.81 -1.53 -3.64
CA GLN A 30 11.41 -1.45 -4.06
C GLN A 30 10.50 -1.10 -2.90
N ILE A 31 9.30 -0.63 -3.20
CA ILE A 31 8.19 -0.55 -2.26
C ILE A 31 7.26 -1.72 -2.55
N PHE A 32 7.10 -2.61 -1.58
CA PHE A 32 6.24 -3.77 -1.65
C PHE A 32 4.95 -3.52 -0.86
N GLY A 33 3.82 -3.55 -1.54
CA GLY A 33 2.49 -3.36 -0.95
C GLY A 33 1.95 -4.66 -0.36
N PHE A 34 1.67 -4.66 0.95
CA PHE A 34 1.07 -5.79 1.66
C PHE A 34 -0.39 -5.47 1.95
N LEU A 35 -1.27 -5.85 1.04
CA LEU A 35 -2.69 -5.52 1.03
C LEU A 35 -3.54 -6.54 1.77
N GLY A 36 -4.63 -6.09 2.38
CA GLY A 36 -5.62 -6.98 2.98
C GLY A 36 -6.58 -6.23 3.90
N LYS A 37 -7.74 -6.82 4.12
CA LYS A 37 -8.72 -6.32 5.10
C LYS A 37 -8.12 -6.33 6.52
N ASN A 38 -8.76 -5.60 7.44
CA ASN A 38 -8.41 -5.71 8.85
C ASN A 38 -8.66 -7.15 9.33
N GLY A 39 -7.68 -7.69 10.07
CA GLY A 39 -7.72 -9.09 10.50
C GLY A 39 -7.18 -10.11 9.50
N ALA A 40 -6.76 -9.72 8.29
CA ALA A 40 -6.23 -10.65 7.29
C ALA A 40 -4.88 -11.31 7.66
N GLY A 41 -4.20 -10.84 8.71
CA GLY A 41 -2.91 -11.39 9.16
C GLY A 41 -1.70 -10.47 8.92
N LYS A 42 -1.88 -9.26 8.37
CA LYS A 42 -0.79 -8.32 8.03
C LYS A 42 0.14 -8.01 9.21
N THR A 43 -0.41 -7.44 10.27
CA THR A 43 0.36 -7.08 11.49
C THR A 43 0.95 -8.32 12.16
N THR A 44 0.26 -9.46 12.14
CA THR A 44 0.77 -10.74 12.66
C THR A 44 2.02 -11.18 11.89
N THR A 45 1.98 -11.13 10.56
CA THR A 45 3.12 -11.44 9.70
C THR A 45 4.31 -10.52 10.00
N MET A 46 4.08 -9.21 10.12
CA MET A 46 5.14 -8.24 10.44
C MET A 46 5.76 -8.50 11.82
N LYS A 47 4.94 -8.82 12.84
CA LYS A 47 5.46 -9.17 14.18
C LYS A 47 6.31 -10.43 14.17
N ILE A 48 6.01 -11.41 13.30
CA ILE A 48 6.84 -12.61 13.14
C ILE A 48 8.15 -12.26 12.43
N ILE A 49 8.13 -11.45 11.37
CA ILE A 49 9.33 -10.95 10.68
C ILE A 49 10.26 -10.21 11.65
N LEU A 50 9.71 -9.45 12.58
CA LEU A 50 10.46 -8.74 13.62
C LEU A 50 10.94 -9.63 14.78
N GLY A 51 10.56 -10.92 14.78
CA GLY A 51 10.89 -11.84 15.87
C GLY A 51 10.13 -11.58 17.18
N PHE A 52 9.09 -10.72 17.16
CA PHE A 52 8.25 -10.41 18.33
C PHE A 52 7.18 -11.46 18.56
N LEU A 53 6.87 -12.25 17.55
CA LEU A 53 5.89 -13.33 17.61
C LEU A 53 6.48 -14.59 17.03
N LYS A 54 6.23 -15.75 17.67
CA LYS A 54 6.68 -17.06 17.20
C LYS A 54 5.74 -17.57 16.10
N ALA A 55 6.30 -17.97 14.95
CA ALA A 55 5.59 -18.74 13.94
C ALA A 55 5.33 -20.17 14.48
N ASP A 56 4.28 -20.82 14.02
CA ASP A 56 4.03 -22.23 14.35
C ASP A 56 4.77 -23.13 13.36
N PHE A 57 4.88 -22.72 12.09
CA PHE A 57 5.73 -23.36 11.09
C PHE A 57 6.18 -22.33 10.04
N GLY A 58 7.12 -22.76 9.17
CA GLY A 58 7.71 -21.92 8.13
C GLY A 58 8.98 -21.21 8.59
N ASP A 59 9.63 -20.58 7.63
CA ASP A 59 10.91 -19.89 7.79
C ASP A 59 10.88 -18.47 7.22
N ILE A 60 11.58 -17.57 7.90
CA ILE A 60 11.79 -16.19 7.43
C ILE A 60 13.28 -15.90 7.40
N LEU A 61 13.72 -15.33 6.28
CA LEU A 61 15.08 -14.81 6.10
C LEU A 61 15.03 -13.31 5.86
N VAL A 62 15.79 -12.55 6.61
CA VAL A 62 16.03 -11.12 6.38
C VAL A 62 17.50 -10.95 6.04
N PHE A 63 17.79 -10.47 4.85
CA PHE A 63 19.17 -10.33 4.36
C PHE A 63 19.97 -11.65 4.50
N ASP A 64 19.35 -12.77 4.06
CA ASP A 64 19.84 -14.16 4.15
C ASP A 64 20.07 -14.67 5.59
N GLU A 65 19.73 -13.89 6.63
CA GLU A 65 19.79 -14.34 8.02
C GLU A 65 18.42 -14.81 8.51
N LYS A 66 18.39 -16.00 9.13
CA LYS A 66 17.15 -16.59 9.65
C LYS A 66 16.65 -15.80 10.86
N VAL A 67 15.36 -15.46 10.83
CA VAL A 67 14.66 -14.85 11.96
C VAL A 67 14.36 -15.90 13.01
N HIS A 68 14.63 -15.56 14.28
CA HIS A 68 14.32 -16.39 15.43
C HIS A 68 13.49 -15.62 16.43
N PHE A 69 12.42 -16.23 16.93
CA PHE A 69 11.60 -15.65 17.98
C PHE A 69 12.44 -15.28 19.22
N GLY A 70 12.26 -14.07 19.73
CA GLY A 70 13.00 -13.54 20.88
C GLY A 70 14.46 -13.17 20.60
N ASN A 71 14.99 -13.47 19.39
CA ASN A 71 16.33 -13.06 18.97
C ASN A 71 16.22 -11.99 17.88
N THR A 72 16.64 -10.77 18.20
CA THR A 72 16.48 -9.60 17.35
C THR A 72 17.72 -9.25 16.51
N LYS A 73 18.65 -10.22 16.27
CA LYS A 73 19.85 -9.97 15.47
C LYS A 73 19.53 -9.40 14.09
N THR A 74 18.50 -9.93 13.43
CA THR A 74 18.05 -9.46 12.11
C THR A 74 17.49 -8.02 12.16
N ASN A 75 17.04 -7.53 13.33
CA ASN A 75 16.46 -6.20 13.47
C ASN A 75 17.47 -5.07 13.24
N ARG A 76 18.78 -5.35 13.24
CA ARG A 76 19.80 -4.36 12.82
C ARG A 76 19.63 -3.90 11.37
N PHE A 77 18.96 -4.71 10.54
CA PHE A 77 18.66 -4.38 9.15
C PHE A 77 17.30 -3.74 8.96
N ILE A 78 16.43 -3.75 10.01
CA ILE A 78 15.02 -3.38 9.92
C ILE A 78 14.76 -2.09 10.69
N GLY A 79 14.07 -1.15 10.04
CA GLY A 79 13.34 -0.08 10.69
C GLY A 79 11.86 -0.46 10.77
N TYR A 80 11.19 -0.17 11.87
CA TYR A 80 9.78 -0.49 12.04
C TYR A 80 8.96 0.73 12.44
N LEU A 81 7.90 0.98 11.71
CA LEU A 81 6.85 1.95 12.02
C LEU A 81 5.56 1.19 12.32
N PRO A 82 5.08 1.17 13.57
CA PRO A 82 3.78 0.62 13.92
C PRO A 82 2.63 1.54 13.43
N ASP A 83 1.40 1.01 13.34
CA ASP A 83 0.19 1.80 12.99
C ASP A 83 0.03 3.02 13.90
N VAL A 84 0.23 2.84 15.21
CA VAL A 84 0.20 3.94 16.19
C VAL A 84 1.57 4.04 16.88
N PRO A 85 2.46 4.93 16.39
CA PRO A 85 3.74 5.15 17.04
C PRO A 85 3.57 5.94 18.34
N GLU A 86 4.24 5.48 19.39
CA GLU A 86 4.25 6.11 20.71
C GLU A 86 5.58 6.80 20.99
N PHE A 87 5.52 7.95 21.67
CA PHE A 87 6.66 8.80 21.95
C PHE A 87 6.58 9.35 23.37
N TYR A 88 7.68 9.94 23.84
CA TYR A 88 7.68 10.73 25.05
C TYR A 88 7.10 12.12 24.77
N ASP A 89 5.86 12.37 25.16
CA ASP A 89 5.08 13.58 24.86
C ASP A 89 5.73 14.89 25.34
N TYR A 90 6.59 14.82 26.37
CA TYR A 90 7.31 15.97 26.91
C TYR A 90 8.57 16.35 26.13
N MET A 91 9.02 15.51 25.19
CA MET A 91 10.19 15.79 24.34
C MET A 91 9.79 16.56 23.07
N THR A 92 10.75 17.26 22.49
CA THR A 92 10.71 17.72 21.10
C THR A 92 11.16 16.60 20.18
N SER A 93 10.86 16.69 18.86
CA SER A 93 11.32 15.72 17.86
C SER A 93 12.84 15.58 17.83
N LYS A 94 13.57 16.68 18.01
CA LYS A 94 15.03 16.70 18.05
C LYS A 94 15.59 15.98 19.28
N GLU A 95 15.04 16.25 20.46
CA GLU A 95 15.44 15.56 21.70
C GLU A 95 15.19 14.05 21.60
N TYR A 96 14.03 13.66 21.04
CA TYR A 96 13.67 12.27 20.86
C TYR A 96 14.61 11.53 19.90
N LEU A 97 14.91 12.10 18.73
CA LEU A 97 15.85 11.48 17.79
C LEU A 97 17.28 11.43 18.32
N ASN A 98 17.71 12.43 19.09
CA ASN A 98 18.99 12.39 19.78
C ASN A 98 19.06 11.22 20.77
N LEU A 99 18.01 11.02 21.57
CA LEU A 99 17.90 9.86 22.47
C LEU A 99 17.99 8.52 21.70
N CYS A 100 17.32 8.41 20.55
CA CYS A 100 17.44 7.22 19.69
C CYS A 100 18.90 6.97 19.26
N GLY A 101 19.61 8.01 18.89
CA GLY A 101 21.03 7.93 18.52
C GLY A 101 21.94 7.52 19.68
N GLU A 102 21.69 8.03 20.89
CA GLU A 102 22.42 7.64 22.09
C GLU A 102 22.22 6.16 22.44
N ILE A 103 20.96 5.67 22.37
CA ILE A 103 20.63 4.26 22.62
C ILE A 103 21.35 3.33 21.61
N THR A 104 21.56 3.79 20.40
CA THR A 104 22.22 3.00 19.33
C THR A 104 23.74 3.14 19.32
N GLY A 105 24.29 3.94 20.24
CA GLY A 105 25.74 4.07 20.44
C GLY A 105 26.45 4.93 19.40
N LEU A 106 25.73 5.82 18.70
CA LEU A 106 26.33 6.78 17.78
C LEU A 106 27.07 7.88 18.51
N SER A 107 28.12 8.44 17.90
CA SER A 107 28.83 9.60 18.40
C SER A 107 27.94 10.86 18.36
N LYS A 108 28.25 11.85 19.22
CA LYS A 108 27.49 13.13 19.29
C LYS A 108 27.43 13.85 17.93
N SER A 109 28.50 13.78 17.13
CA SER A 109 28.53 14.37 15.78
C SER A 109 27.61 13.66 14.82
N GLU A 110 27.65 12.33 14.81
CA GLU A 110 26.75 11.50 13.97
C GLU A 110 25.28 11.68 14.36
N ILE A 111 24.98 11.74 15.66
CA ILE A 111 23.62 11.99 16.15
C ILE A 111 23.11 13.33 15.63
N LYS A 112 23.90 14.40 15.74
CA LYS A 112 23.52 15.74 15.29
C LYS A 112 23.21 15.75 13.78
N GLU A 113 24.13 15.24 12.97
CA GLU A 113 24.00 15.19 11.52
C GLU A 113 22.77 14.36 11.11
N ARG A 114 22.64 13.18 11.71
CA ARG A 114 21.53 12.26 11.39
C ARG A 114 20.17 12.80 11.83
N THR A 115 20.12 13.48 12.98
CA THR A 115 18.89 14.13 13.46
C THR A 115 18.45 15.22 12.48
N GLU A 116 19.37 16.07 12.03
CA GLU A 116 19.06 17.12 11.06
C GLU A 116 18.61 16.54 9.71
N GLU A 117 19.29 15.50 9.23
CA GLU A 117 18.92 14.77 8.00
C GLU A 117 17.51 14.21 8.10
N MET A 118 17.18 13.49 9.17
CA MET A 118 15.88 12.85 9.34
C MET A 118 14.76 13.87 9.51
N LEU A 119 14.95 14.91 10.30
CA LEU A 119 13.96 15.97 10.46
C LEU A 119 13.68 16.73 9.14
N ASN A 120 14.73 16.94 8.33
CA ASN A 120 14.57 17.51 6.99
C ASN A 120 13.75 16.58 6.08
N LEU A 121 14.09 15.28 6.05
CA LEU A 121 13.42 14.27 5.21
C LEU A 121 11.92 14.23 5.48
N VAL A 122 11.53 14.27 6.76
CA VAL A 122 10.12 14.14 7.15
C VAL A 122 9.40 15.49 7.32
N GLY A 123 10.05 16.63 6.99
CA GLY A 123 9.44 17.96 7.05
C GLY A 123 9.14 18.44 8.48
N LEU A 124 9.95 18.08 9.46
CA LEU A 124 9.82 18.48 10.87
C LEU A 124 11.03 19.29 11.39
N LYS A 125 11.87 19.85 10.50
CA LYS A 125 13.11 20.56 10.87
C LYS A 125 12.86 21.75 11.78
N ASP A 126 11.84 22.54 11.46
CA ASP A 126 11.56 23.81 12.15
C ASP A 126 10.52 23.64 13.27
N GLU A 127 10.18 22.41 13.61
CA GLU A 127 9.16 22.12 14.60
C GLU A 127 9.75 22.07 16.01
N ASN A 128 9.52 23.13 16.76
CA ASN A 128 10.02 23.28 18.14
C ASN A 128 8.99 22.88 19.22
N LYS A 129 7.79 22.45 18.79
CA LYS A 129 6.75 21.98 19.72
C LYS A 129 7.15 20.65 20.37
N ARG A 130 6.59 20.40 21.55
CA ARG A 130 6.63 19.07 22.17
C ARG A 130 5.76 18.07 21.39
N ILE A 131 6.21 16.82 21.34
CA ILE A 131 5.55 15.74 20.59
C ILE A 131 4.10 15.53 21.03
N GLY A 132 3.76 15.77 22.29
CA GLY A 132 2.38 15.71 22.78
C GLY A 132 1.40 16.67 22.07
N LYS A 133 1.93 17.72 21.39
CA LYS A 133 1.14 18.67 20.59
C LYS A 133 1.14 18.36 19.08
N PHE A 134 1.76 17.24 18.67
CA PHE A 134 1.82 16.86 17.28
C PHE A 134 0.47 16.30 16.79
N SER A 135 0.12 16.61 15.54
CA SER A 135 -0.95 15.91 14.85
C SER A 135 -0.59 14.44 14.63
N ARG A 136 -1.57 13.60 14.33
CA ARG A 136 -1.32 12.19 13.98
C ARG A 136 -0.32 12.07 12.81
N GLY A 137 -0.48 12.86 11.76
CA GLY A 137 0.45 12.90 10.63
C GLY A 137 1.88 13.32 11.02
N MET A 138 2.03 14.28 11.93
CA MET A 138 3.35 14.64 12.47
C MET A 138 3.97 13.51 13.29
N LYS A 139 3.18 12.78 14.10
CA LYS A 139 3.64 11.60 14.84
C LYS A 139 4.06 10.49 13.89
N GLN A 140 3.28 10.20 12.83
CA GLN A 140 3.66 9.22 11.81
C GLN A 140 4.97 9.59 11.11
N ARG A 141 5.14 10.85 10.70
CA ARG A 141 6.38 11.33 10.08
C ARG A 141 7.58 11.22 11.02
N LEU A 142 7.43 11.55 12.30
CA LEU A 142 8.48 11.34 13.30
C LEU A 142 8.81 9.85 13.48
N GLY A 143 7.80 8.97 13.44
CA GLY A 143 7.99 7.51 13.50
C GLY A 143 8.80 6.98 12.32
N ILE A 144 8.56 7.51 11.11
CA ILE A 144 9.40 7.19 9.94
C ILE A 144 10.84 7.65 10.16
N ALA A 145 11.05 8.88 10.68
CA ALA A 145 12.38 9.39 11.00
C ALA A 145 13.11 8.50 12.00
N GLN A 146 12.43 8.06 13.06
CA GLN A 146 12.96 7.10 14.04
C GLN A 146 13.31 5.77 13.38
N ALA A 147 12.41 5.20 12.60
CA ALA A 147 12.60 3.90 11.96
C ALA A 147 13.79 3.91 10.97
N LEU A 148 14.05 5.06 10.32
CA LEU A 148 15.15 5.24 9.38
C LEU A 148 16.47 5.65 10.06
N PHE A 149 16.46 5.97 11.34
CA PHE A 149 17.59 6.60 12.02
C PHE A 149 18.90 5.79 11.88
N ASN A 150 18.83 4.47 12.00
CA ASN A 150 19.97 3.56 11.91
C ASN A 150 20.27 3.06 10.48
N LYS A 151 19.81 3.76 9.44
CA LYS A 151 20.06 3.40 8.04
C LYS A 151 19.68 1.93 7.74
N PRO A 152 18.44 1.51 8.03
CA PRO A 152 18.01 0.12 7.80
C PRO A 152 18.02 -0.20 6.31
N LYS A 153 18.15 -1.49 5.99
CA LYS A 153 18.02 -2.02 4.64
C LYS A 153 16.56 -2.29 4.26
N LEU A 154 15.73 -2.60 5.26
CA LEU A 154 14.30 -2.83 5.14
C LEU A 154 13.55 -1.94 6.11
N LEU A 155 12.62 -1.13 5.62
CA LEU A 155 11.65 -0.40 6.43
C LEU A 155 10.31 -1.15 6.38
N ILE A 156 9.77 -1.51 7.53
CA ILE A 156 8.44 -2.12 7.66
C ILE A 156 7.51 -1.04 8.22
N CYS A 157 6.43 -0.73 7.47
CA CYS A 157 5.40 0.24 7.86
C CYS A 157 4.05 -0.46 8.00
N ASP A 158 3.51 -0.49 9.21
CA ASP A 158 2.17 -1.04 9.46
C ASP A 158 1.12 0.07 9.42
N GLU A 159 0.28 0.07 8.36
CA GLU A 159 -0.81 1.03 8.13
C GLU A 159 -0.40 2.52 8.26
N PRO A 160 0.73 2.99 7.68
CA PRO A 160 1.30 4.32 7.97
C PRO A 160 0.41 5.49 7.53
N THR A 161 -0.55 5.25 6.64
CA THR A 161 -1.47 6.27 6.10
C THR A 161 -2.86 6.20 6.74
N SER A 162 -3.10 5.20 7.61
CA SER A 162 -4.38 4.99 8.27
C SER A 162 -4.82 6.19 9.10
N ALA A 163 -6.10 6.58 8.96
CA ALA A 163 -6.73 7.69 9.68
C ALA A 163 -5.97 9.04 9.56
N LEU A 164 -5.28 9.27 8.46
CA LEU A 164 -4.74 10.57 8.07
C LEU A 164 -5.70 11.28 7.10
N ASP A 165 -5.66 12.60 7.13
CA ASP A 165 -6.29 13.42 6.10
C ASP A 165 -5.57 13.26 4.75
N PRO A 166 -6.18 13.67 3.62
CA PRO A 166 -5.59 13.49 2.29
C PRO A 166 -4.21 14.13 2.13
N ILE A 167 -3.94 15.25 2.82
CA ILE A 167 -2.65 15.96 2.77
C ILE A 167 -1.58 15.16 3.52
N GLY A 168 -1.84 14.78 4.77
CA GLY A 168 -0.91 13.98 5.57
C GLY A 168 -0.63 12.62 4.94
N ARG A 169 -1.65 11.98 4.33
CA ARG A 169 -1.50 10.74 3.56
C ARG A 169 -0.53 10.93 2.38
N LYS A 170 -0.71 12.00 1.61
CA LYS A 170 0.18 12.34 0.49
C LYS A 170 1.62 12.55 0.97
N GLU A 171 1.82 13.30 2.06
CA GLU A 171 3.15 13.56 2.63
C GLU A 171 3.87 12.26 3.01
N ILE A 172 3.19 11.29 3.65
CA ILE A 172 3.78 9.99 3.99
C ILE A 172 4.19 9.24 2.72
N LEU A 173 3.31 9.13 1.71
CA LEU A 173 3.61 8.43 0.47
C LEU A 173 4.78 9.06 -0.28
N ASP A 174 4.87 10.39 -0.30
CA ASP A 174 5.97 11.12 -0.93
C ASP A 174 7.32 10.88 -0.19
N ILE A 175 7.30 10.69 1.15
CA ILE A 175 8.48 10.28 1.92
C ILE A 175 8.89 8.86 1.53
N LEU A 176 7.95 7.89 1.45
CA LEU A 176 8.26 6.51 1.06
C LEU A 176 8.90 6.44 -0.32
N LEU A 177 8.41 7.21 -1.29
CA LEU A 177 9.01 7.31 -2.63
C LEU A 177 10.45 7.84 -2.61
N LYS A 178 10.74 8.83 -1.76
CA LYS A 178 12.11 9.40 -1.63
C LYS A 178 13.11 8.40 -1.06
N ILE A 179 12.71 7.59 -0.08
CA ILE A 179 13.62 6.67 0.59
C ILE A 179 13.87 5.37 -0.16
N LYS A 180 13.03 5.03 -1.15
CA LYS A 180 13.07 3.80 -1.94
C LYS A 180 14.44 3.54 -2.57
N GLU A 181 15.16 4.57 -2.99
CA GLU A 181 16.48 4.44 -3.63
C GLU A 181 17.54 3.83 -2.68
N HIS A 182 17.35 4.02 -1.37
CA HIS A 182 18.32 3.62 -0.35
C HIS A 182 17.81 2.53 0.60
N THR A 183 16.50 2.39 0.75
CA THR A 183 15.87 1.47 1.70
C THR A 183 14.69 0.76 1.04
N THR A 184 14.66 -0.56 1.11
CA THR A 184 13.49 -1.34 0.67
C THR A 184 12.34 -1.12 1.65
N VAL A 185 11.11 -1.02 1.17
CA VAL A 185 9.95 -0.76 2.02
C VAL A 185 8.93 -1.89 1.90
N LEU A 186 8.55 -2.46 3.03
CA LEU A 186 7.35 -3.29 3.18
C LEU A 186 6.24 -2.44 3.79
N PHE A 187 5.19 -2.18 3.05
CA PHE A 187 4.13 -1.23 3.37
C PHE A 187 2.78 -1.94 3.47
N SER A 188 2.24 -2.08 4.69
CA SER A 188 0.90 -2.65 4.84
C SER A 188 -0.17 -1.58 4.72
N THR A 189 -1.26 -1.92 4.05
CA THR A 189 -2.44 -1.05 3.95
C THR A 189 -3.68 -1.83 3.53
N HIS A 190 -4.84 -1.28 3.83
CA HIS A 190 -6.12 -1.69 3.23
C HIS A 190 -6.57 -0.71 2.14
N ILE A 191 -5.78 0.33 1.86
CA ILE A 191 -6.10 1.40 0.91
C ILE A 191 -5.40 1.12 -0.42
N LEU A 192 -6.16 0.63 -1.39
CA LEU A 192 -5.68 0.20 -2.70
C LEU A 192 -4.99 1.31 -3.49
N GLN A 193 -5.55 2.52 -3.45
CA GLN A 193 -5.01 3.69 -4.13
C GLN A 193 -3.58 4.07 -3.66
N ASP A 194 -3.22 3.78 -2.39
CA ASP A 194 -1.88 4.04 -1.90
C ASP A 194 -0.87 3.10 -2.55
N VAL A 195 -1.27 1.83 -2.70
CA VAL A 195 -0.43 0.81 -3.35
C VAL A 195 -0.22 1.12 -4.82
N GLU A 196 -1.29 1.46 -5.55
CA GLU A 196 -1.19 1.86 -6.96
C GLU A 196 -0.27 3.07 -7.17
N ARG A 197 -0.23 3.96 -6.18
CA ARG A 197 0.55 5.20 -6.26
C ARG A 197 2.04 5.01 -6.03
N VAL A 198 2.44 4.15 -5.08
CA VAL A 198 3.84 4.12 -4.63
C VAL A 198 4.51 2.76 -4.74
N CYS A 199 3.76 1.65 -4.81
CA CYS A 199 4.35 0.30 -4.81
C CYS A 199 4.83 -0.12 -6.21
N ASP A 200 5.86 -0.96 -6.23
CA ASP A 200 6.34 -1.64 -7.43
C ASP A 200 5.69 -3.01 -7.56
N GLU A 201 5.67 -3.74 -6.46
CA GLU A 201 5.07 -5.07 -6.33
C GLU A 201 4.05 -5.06 -5.19
N PHE A 202 3.09 -5.96 -5.24
CA PHE A 202 2.07 -6.11 -4.20
C PHE A 202 1.74 -7.58 -3.94
N LEU A 203 1.16 -7.81 -2.75
CA LEU A 203 0.55 -9.06 -2.35
C LEU A 203 -0.80 -8.77 -1.69
N ILE A 204 -1.84 -9.49 -2.10
CA ILE A 204 -3.17 -9.45 -1.47
C ILE A 204 -3.29 -10.63 -0.51
N LEU A 205 -3.37 -10.30 0.77
CA LEU A 205 -3.61 -11.24 1.85
C LEU A 205 -5.11 -11.25 2.21
N ASN A 206 -5.74 -12.40 2.14
CA ASN A 206 -7.11 -12.60 2.59
C ASN A 206 -7.20 -13.86 3.44
N GLU A 207 -7.76 -13.74 4.65
CA GLU A 207 -7.92 -14.87 5.60
C GLU A 207 -6.64 -15.70 5.81
N GLY A 208 -5.50 -15.04 5.86
CA GLY A 208 -4.19 -15.67 6.08
C GLY A 208 -3.57 -16.32 4.85
N VAL A 209 -4.17 -16.19 3.67
CA VAL A 209 -3.69 -16.77 2.40
C VAL A 209 -3.24 -15.67 1.44
N ASN A 210 -2.14 -15.93 0.71
CA ASN A 210 -1.76 -15.11 -0.44
C ASN A 210 -2.71 -15.42 -1.60
N CYS A 211 -3.65 -14.51 -1.87
CA CYS A 211 -4.62 -14.68 -2.95
C CYS A 211 -4.11 -14.22 -4.30
N LEU A 212 -3.27 -13.20 -4.32
CA LEU A 212 -2.69 -12.64 -5.54
C LEU A 212 -1.42 -11.85 -5.20
N ASN A 213 -0.41 -11.96 -6.03
CA ASN A 213 0.78 -11.12 -5.97
C ASN A 213 1.32 -10.83 -7.37
N GLY A 214 1.98 -9.69 -7.54
CA GLY A 214 2.54 -9.30 -8.83
C GLY A 214 3.08 -7.87 -8.84
N ASN A 215 3.54 -7.45 -10.02
CA ASN A 215 3.95 -6.07 -10.24
C ASN A 215 2.73 -5.18 -10.51
N ILE A 216 2.77 -3.96 -10.02
CA ILE A 216 1.72 -2.96 -10.33
C ILE A 216 1.63 -2.68 -11.84
N SER A 217 2.77 -2.68 -12.54
CA SER A 217 2.81 -2.50 -14.00
C SER A 217 2.06 -3.58 -14.78
N ASP A 218 1.96 -4.79 -14.21
CA ASP A 218 1.41 -5.95 -14.89
C ASP A 218 -0.10 -6.13 -14.65
N ILE A 219 -0.70 -5.30 -13.78
CA ILE A 219 -2.17 -5.33 -13.51
C ILE A 219 -2.98 -5.34 -14.82
N LYS A 220 -2.55 -4.54 -15.81
CA LYS A 220 -3.19 -4.48 -17.13
C LYS A 220 -3.14 -5.80 -17.89
N ASN A 221 -2.13 -6.64 -17.62
CA ASN A 221 -1.91 -7.92 -18.28
C ASN A 221 -2.58 -9.10 -17.55
N MET A 222 -3.12 -8.87 -16.34
CA MET A 222 -3.77 -9.90 -15.52
C MET A 222 -5.19 -10.30 -16.00
N GLY A 223 -5.53 -9.98 -17.26
CA GLY A 223 -6.80 -10.40 -17.88
C GLY A 223 -7.95 -9.42 -17.72
N PHE A 224 -7.74 -8.32 -17.03
CA PHE A 224 -8.71 -7.24 -16.92
C PHE A 224 -8.63 -6.33 -18.13
N LYS A 225 -9.76 -6.15 -18.79
CA LYS A 225 -9.85 -5.25 -19.96
C LYS A 225 -10.29 -3.86 -19.52
N ASP A 226 -9.78 -2.88 -20.27
CA ASP A 226 -10.26 -1.51 -20.13
C ASP A 226 -11.79 -1.48 -20.26
N LYS A 227 -12.44 -0.62 -19.48
CA LYS A 227 -13.87 -0.36 -19.54
C LYS A 227 -14.12 0.96 -20.26
N ILE A 228 -15.26 1.11 -20.90
CA ILE A 228 -15.67 2.39 -21.49
C ILE A 228 -16.78 2.98 -20.62
N SER A 229 -16.61 4.21 -20.16
CA SER A 229 -17.65 4.98 -19.49
C SER A 229 -18.15 6.09 -20.40
N VAL A 230 -19.46 6.15 -20.59
CA VAL A 230 -20.16 7.20 -21.34
C VAL A 230 -21.12 7.86 -20.38
N GLU A 231 -20.99 9.18 -20.21
CA GLU A 231 -21.88 9.99 -19.39
C GLU A 231 -22.77 10.85 -20.28
N PHE A 232 -24.06 10.82 -20.03
CA PHE A 232 -25.06 11.63 -20.71
C PHE A 232 -25.44 12.84 -19.86
N PHE A 233 -25.99 13.89 -20.48
CA PHE A 233 -26.41 15.10 -19.75
C PHE A 233 -27.62 14.87 -18.84
N ASN A 234 -28.45 13.85 -19.17
CA ASN A 234 -29.64 13.51 -18.40
C ASN A 234 -29.94 11.99 -18.48
N ILE A 235 -30.82 11.53 -17.61
CA ILE A 235 -31.25 10.14 -17.52
C ILE A 235 -32.03 9.70 -18.76
N GLU A 236 -32.79 10.61 -19.36
CA GLU A 236 -33.63 10.33 -20.53
C GLU A 236 -32.78 9.95 -21.74
N ASP A 237 -31.72 10.71 -22.02
CA ASP A 237 -30.75 10.40 -23.10
C ASP A 237 -30.03 9.09 -22.84
N ARG A 238 -29.63 8.80 -21.57
CA ARG A 238 -29.04 7.52 -21.19
C ARG A 238 -29.99 6.36 -21.48
N ASP A 239 -31.25 6.47 -21.08
CA ASP A 239 -32.23 5.39 -21.24
C ASP A 239 -32.62 5.21 -22.72
N LEU A 240 -32.71 6.28 -23.49
CA LEU A 240 -32.90 6.23 -24.94
C LEU A 240 -31.71 5.53 -25.62
N PHE A 241 -30.48 5.89 -25.24
CA PHE A 241 -29.28 5.21 -25.73
C PHE A 241 -29.35 3.70 -25.46
N LEU A 242 -29.63 3.28 -24.21
CA LEU A 242 -29.71 1.87 -23.82
C LEU A 242 -30.78 1.10 -24.57
N SER A 243 -31.92 1.76 -24.87
CA SER A 243 -33.00 1.13 -25.66
C SER A 243 -32.60 0.82 -27.11
N LYS A 244 -31.60 1.50 -27.65
CA LYS A 244 -31.08 1.38 -29.01
C LYS A 244 -29.76 0.63 -29.10
N PHE A 245 -29.05 0.48 -27.97
CA PHE A 245 -27.76 -0.20 -27.93
C PHE A 245 -27.95 -1.69 -27.64
N GLU A 246 -27.50 -2.53 -28.54
CA GLU A 246 -27.54 -3.99 -28.34
C GLU A 246 -26.43 -4.42 -27.40
N THR A 247 -26.75 -5.05 -26.29
CA THR A 247 -25.82 -5.46 -25.24
C THR A 247 -25.23 -6.85 -25.39
N ASN A 248 -25.35 -7.49 -26.58
CA ASN A 248 -24.89 -8.84 -26.84
C ASN A 248 -23.42 -9.03 -26.39
N ASN A 249 -23.16 -9.89 -25.41
CA ASN A 249 -21.83 -10.19 -24.81
C ASN A 249 -21.09 -9.03 -24.16
N ILE A 250 -21.78 -7.91 -23.89
CA ILE A 250 -21.22 -6.74 -23.21
C ILE A 250 -21.89 -6.62 -21.85
N LYS A 251 -21.09 -6.64 -20.78
CA LYS A 251 -21.59 -6.34 -19.44
C LYS A 251 -21.75 -4.82 -19.29
N VAL A 252 -22.95 -4.41 -18.91
CA VAL A 252 -23.32 -2.99 -18.76
C VAL A 252 -23.63 -2.73 -17.28
N GLU A 253 -22.96 -1.73 -16.71
CA GLU A 253 -23.24 -1.21 -15.37
C GLU A 253 -23.76 0.22 -15.49
N LEU A 254 -24.79 0.55 -14.70
CA LEU A 254 -25.48 1.85 -14.74
C LEU A 254 -25.17 2.65 -13.48
N ASN A 255 -24.77 3.91 -13.67
CA ASN A 255 -24.59 4.87 -12.59
C ASN A 255 -25.23 6.20 -13.00
N ASP A 256 -26.27 6.66 -12.29
CA ASP A 256 -26.99 7.89 -12.57
C ASP A 256 -27.16 8.18 -14.09
N CYS A 257 -26.43 9.16 -14.63
CA CYS A 257 -26.43 9.51 -16.04
C CYS A 257 -25.36 8.79 -16.86
N SER A 258 -24.58 7.86 -16.28
CA SER A 258 -23.48 7.18 -16.97
C SER A 258 -23.74 5.70 -17.21
N VAL A 259 -23.13 5.19 -18.27
CA VAL A 259 -23.16 3.77 -18.68
C VAL A 259 -21.71 3.29 -18.77
N ILE A 260 -21.39 2.21 -18.05
CA ILE A 260 -20.06 1.59 -18.07
C ILE A 260 -20.15 0.27 -18.82
N PHE A 261 -19.35 0.13 -19.86
CA PHE A 261 -19.26 -1.07 -20.69
C PHE A 261 -18.02 -1.86 -20.32
N SER A 262 -18.20 -3.12 -19.96
CA SER A 262 -17.13 -4.08 -19.73
C SER A 262 -17.31 -5.26 -20.70
N SER A 263 -16.29 -5.59 -21.50
CA SER A 263 -16.41 -6.68 -22.48
C SER A 263 -15.11 -7.46 -22.62
N PHE A 264 -15.23 -8.73 -22.98
CA PHE A 264 -14.12 -9.59 -23.41
C PHE A 264 -13.76 -9.38 -24.89
N GLU A 265 -14.49 -8.54 -25.63
CA GLU A 265 -14.27 -8.23 -27.04
C GLU A 265 -13.35 -7.03 -27.25
N ASN A 266 -13.01 -6.74 -28.52
CA ASN A 266 -12.17 -5.62 -28.89
C ASN A 266 -12.86 -4.28 -28.53
N LEU A 267 -12.24 -3.47 -27.68
CA LEU A 267 -12.72 -2.14 -27.27
C LEU A 267 -13.10 -1.25 -28.44
N LYS A 268 -12.31 -1.28 -29.52
CA LYS A 268 -12.58 -0.50 -30.73
C LYS A 268 -13.91 -0.84 -31.40
N TYR A 269 -14.34 -2.09 -31.29
CA TYR A 269 -15.65 -2.51 -31.79
C TYR A 269 -16.79 -1.89 -30.96
N ILE A 270 -16.64 -1.93 -29.64
CA ILE A 270 -17.62 -1.34 -28.71
C ILE A 270 -17.68 0.18 -28.90
N GLU A 271 -16.54 0.82 -28.98
CA GLU A 271 -16.39 2.25 -29.22
C GLU A 271 -17.15 2.69 -30.48
N ASN A 272 -16.92 2.02 -31.60
CA ASN A 272 -17.60 2.31 -32.86
C ASN A 272 -19.12 2.16 -32.75
N ARG A 273 -19.59 1.17 -32.02
CA ARG A 273 -21.05 0.96 -31.80
C ARG A 273 -21.63 2.04 -30.91
N ILE A 274 -20.92 2.46 -29.86
CA ILE A 274 -21.34 3.56 -28.98
C ILE A 274 -21.52 4.83 -29.81
N PHE A 275 -20.48 5.25 -30.53
CA PHE A 275 -20.54 6.48 -31.33
C PHE A 275 -21.59 6.41 -32.45
N LYS A 276 -21.75 5.27 -33.09
CA LYS A 276 -22.80 5.07 -34.09
C LYS A 276 -24.20 5.25 -33.46
N THR A 277 -24.47 4.61 -32.32
CA THR A 277 -25.78 4.73 -31.65
C THR A 277 -26.05 6.18 -31.21
N VAL A 278 -25.04 6.88 -30.72
CA VAL A 278 -25.14 8.28 -30.32
C VAL A 278 -25.49 9.18 -31.51
N LEU A 279 -24.77 9.02 -32.63
CA LEU A 279 -24.99 9.82 -33.85
C LEU A 279 -26.34 9.53 -34.49
N ASP A 280 -26.72 8.25 -34.63
CA ASP A 280 -27.97 7.84 -35.26
C ASP A 280 -29.22 8.34 -34.50
N ASN A 281 -29.08 8.63 -33.20
CA ASN A 281 -30.19 9.08 -32.35
C ASN A 281 -30.03 10.56 -31.87
N ASN A 282 -29.06 11.32 -32.41
CA ASN A 282 -28.79 12.71 -32.07
C ASN A 282 -28.62 12.95 -30.55
N LEU A 283 -27.99 11.99 -29.84
CA LEU A 283 -27.75 12.09 -28.41
C LEU A 283 -26.52 12.94 -28.09
N LEU A 284 -26.57 13.68 -26.99
CA LEU A 284 -25.44 14.45 -26.50
C LEU A 284 -24.71 13.68 -25.39
N ILE A 285 -23.39 13.52 -25.57
CA ILE A 285 -22.51 12.92 -24.57
C ILE A 285 -21.88 14.04 -23.75
N GLY A 286 -21.95 13.94 -22.42
CA GLY A 286 -21.28 14.82 -21.47
C GLY A 286 -19.80 14.47 -21.33
N SER A 287 -19.48 13.17 -21.21
CA SER A 287 -18.10 12.67 -21.19
C SER A 287 -17.96 11.27 -21.78
N TYR A 288 -16.78 11.00 -22.32
CA TYR A 288 -16.36 9.68 -22.78
C TYR A 288 -14.98 9.37 -22.18
N ASN A 289 -14.87 8.28 -21.42
CA ASN A 289 -13.65 7.91 -20.75
C ASN A 289 -13.34 6.42 -20.93
N ILE A 290 -12.05 6.10 -21.18
CA ILE A 290 -11.56 4.73 -21.07
C ILE A 290 -11.04 4.53 -19.66
N ILE A 291 -11.73 3.69 -18.88
CA ILE A 291 -11.36 3.33 -17.52
C ILE A 291 -10.41 2.14 -17.61
N LYS A 292 -9.18 2.37 -17.18
CA LYS A 292 -8.19 1.29 -17.05
C LYS A 292 -8.50 0.44 -15.84
N PRO A 293 -8.20 -0.88 -15.86
CA PRO A 293 -8.36 -1.74 -14.72
C PRO A 293 -7.56 -1.20 -13.52
N SER A 294 -8.20 -1.20 -12.37
CA SER A 294 -7.60 -0.79 -11.10
C SER A 294 -7.26 -2.00 -10.23
N LEU A 295 -6.39 -1.80 -9.24
CA LEU A 295 -6.14 -2.80 -8.21
C LEU A 295 -7.42 -3.11 -7.41
N GLU A 296 -8.36 -2.16 -7.36
CA GLU A 296 -9.67 -2.35 -6.71
C GLU A 296 -10.55 -3.38 -7.45
N ASP A 297 -10.55 -3.35 -8.79
CA ASP A 297 -11.26 -4.35 -9.59
C ASP A 297 -10.71 -5.76 -9.31
N LEU A 298 -9.37 -5.89 -9.27
CA LEU A 298 -8.68 -7.13 -8.92
C LEU A 298 -9.02 -7.61 -7.51
N PHE A 299 -8.96 -6.70 -6.55
CA PHE A 299 -9.21 -7.00 -5.14
C PHE A 299 -10.63 -7.53 -4.93
N ILE A 300 -11.64 -6.92 -5.56
CA ILE A 300 -13.04 -7.35 -5.48
C ILE A 300 -13.22 -8.75 -6.08
N GLU A 301 -12.52 -9.07 -7.16
CA GLU A 301 -12.67 -10.37 -7.85
C GLU A 301 -11.98 -11.50 -7.09
N VAL A 302 -10.82 -11.23 -6.50
CA VAL A 302 -10.02 -12.23 -5.77
C VAL A 302 -10.58 -12.54 -4.37
N ILE A 303 -11.37 -11.62 -3.78
CA ILE A 303 -11.93 -11.78 -2.42
C ILE A 303 -13.39 -12.28 -2.44
N LYS A 304 -14.03 -12.33 -3.62
CA LYS A 304 -15.35 -12.99 -3.76
C LYS A 304 -15.22 -14.51 -3.65
#